data_9edd173bca750866c9387802f420c48c
#
_entry.id   9edd173bca750866c9387802f420c48c
#
_cell.length_a   1.000
_cell.length_b   1.000
_cell.length_c   1.000
_cell.angle_alpha   90.00
_cell.angle_beta   90.00
_cell.angle_gamma   90.00
#
_symmetry.space_group_name_H-M   'P 1'
#
loop_
_entity.id
_entity.type
_entity.pdbx_description
1 polymer ?
#
loop_
_entity_poly.entity_id
_entity_poly.type
_entity_poly.pdbx_seq_one_letter_code
_entity_poly.pdbx_strand_id
1 'polypeptide(L)'
;MKIRAAVAADFDAILALNEESVAALSPLTLERLSALHAQAAHHRVVEDGGAVVAFVLALRESADYDSPNFRWFVARYQRFLYVDRIVVSSIARRRGAGTLLYRDLFEFAAASSVDLITCEYDLDPPNPRSKRFHARFGFTEVGRQRLTGRGKQVSLQAAQVPLHCFP
;
A
#
# COMPACT_ATOMS: atom_id res chain seq x y z
N MET A 1 -12.91 10.69 11.29
CA MET A 1 -12.21 9.52 10.69
C MET A 1 -11.59 8.70 11.80
N LYS A 2 -11.76 7.38 11.75
CA LYS A 2 -11.19 6.41 12.68
C LYS A 2 -10.45 5.33 11.88
N ILE A 3 -9.24 4.98 12.31
CA ILE A 3 -8.48 3.86 11.74
C ILE A 3 -8.70 2.61 12.58
N ARG A 4 -8.83 1.46 11.92
CA ARG A 4 -8.96 0.15 12.58
C ARG A 4 -8.45 -0.98 11.69
N ALA A 5 -8.26 -2.16 12.25
CA ALA A 5 -7.99 -3.35 11.47
C ALA A 5 -9.14 -3.61 10.47
N ALA A 6 -8.78 -4.04 9.27
CA ALA A 6 -9.74 -4.56 8.30
C ALA A 6 -10.25 -5.91 8.76
N VAL A 7 -11.53 -6.17 8.52
CA VAL A 7 -12.17 -7.46 8.78
C VAL A 7 -12.90 -7.93 7.52
N ALA A 8 -13.31 -9.20 7.47
CA ALA A 8 -13.98 -9.74 6.28
C ALA A 8 -15.27 -8.97 5.89
N ALA A 9 -15.96 -8.39 6.86
CA ALA A 9 -17.14 -7.55 6.61
C ALA A 9 -16.83 -6.26 5.83
N ASP A 10 -15.56 -5.84 5.74
CA ASP A 10 -15.14 -4.67 4.97
C ASP A 10 -14.85 -4.98 3.49
N PHE A 11 -14.81 -6.25 3.11
CA PHE A 11 -14.29 -6.65 1.79
C PHE A 11 -15.07 -6.04 0.63
N ASP A 12 -16.39 -5.97 0.72
CA ASP A 12 -17.22 -5.35 -0.33
C ASP A 12 -16.84 -3.87 -0.53
N ALA A 13 -16.65 -3.14 0.58
CA ALA A 13 -16.22 -1.74 0.53
C ALA A 13 -14.79 -1.59 0.00
N ILE A 14 -13.88 -2.48 0.38
CA ILE A 14 -12.48 -2.51 -0.11
C ILE A 14 -12.46 -2.78 -1.61
N LEU A 15 -13.25 -3.73 -2.11
CA LEU A 15 -13.36 -4.04 -3.53
C LEU A 15 -13.91 -2.84 -4.32
N ALA A 16 -14.95 -2.18 -3.81
CA ALA A 16 -15.51 -0.98 -4.43
C ALA A 16 -14.48 0.16 -4.50
N LEU A 17 -13.72 0.40 -3.44
CA LEU A 17 -12.64 1.39 -3.41
C LEU A 17 -11.51 1.04 -4.39
N ASN A 18 -11.15 -0.24 -4.50
CA ASN A 18 -10.14 -0.69 -5.46
C ASN A 18 -10.59 -0.43 -6.90
N GLU A 19 -11.87 -0.67 -7.22
CA GLU A 19 -12.43 -0.44 -8.55
C GLU A 19 -12.39 1.05 -8.93
N GLU A 20 -12.63 1.96 -8.00
CA GLU A 20 -12.46 3.42 -8.24
C GLU A 20 -11.01 3.79 -8.67
N SER A 21 -10.05 2.94 -8.36
CA SER A 21 -8.61 3.19 -8.57
C SER A 21 -7.95 2.19 -9.52
N VAL A 22 -8.74 1.35 -10.20
CA VAL A 22 -8.23 0.23 -11.03
C VAL A 22 -7.31 0.67 -12.17
N ALA A 23 -7.41 1.91 -12.64
CA ALA A 23 -6.49 2.47 -13.63
C ALA A 23 -5.03 2.51 -13.15
N ALA A 24 -4.82 2.71 -11.84
CA ALA A 24 -3.49 2.73 -11.22
C ALA A 24 -3.15 1.41 -10.51
N LEU A 25 -4.16 0.61 -10.17
CA LEU A 25 -4.01 -0.67 -9.45
C LEU A 25 -4.40 -1.85 -10.33
N SER A 26 -3.97 -3.04 -9.93
CA SER A 26 -4.51 -4.26 -10.54
C SER A 26 -5.94 -4.52 -10.09
N PRO A 27 -6.79 -5.14 -10.92
CA PRO A 27 -8.09 -5.66 -10.50
C PRO A 27 -7.95 -6.56 -9.26
N LEU A 28 -8.96 -6.52 -8.41
CA LEU A 28 -8.99 -7.27 -7.16
C LEU A 28 -10.30 -8.05 -7.08
N THR A 29 -10.22 -9.37 -7.02
CA THR A 29 -11.37 -10.25 -6.77
C THR A 29 -11.52 -10.52 -5.27
N LEU A 30 -12.69 -10.96 -4.84
CA LEU A 30 -12.94 -11.36 -3.45
C LEU A 30 -11.99 -12.49 -3.01
N GLU A 31 -11.76 -13.47 -3.87
CA GLU A 31 -10.83 -14.58 -3.62
C GLU A 31 -9.40 -14.06 -3.41
N ARG A 32 -8.94 -13.16 -4.31
CA ARG A 32 -7.61 -12.57 -4.20
C ARG A 32 -7.48 -11.69 -2.95
N LEU A 33 -8.49 -10.89 -2.63
CA LEU A 33 -8.50 -10.08 -1.41
C LEU A 33 -8.45 -10.96 -0.16
N SER A 34 -9.22 -12.04 -0.11
CA SER A 34 -9.21 -12.99 1.02
C SER A 34 -7.83 -13.62 1.20
N ALA A 35 -7.19 -14.06 0.12
CA ALA A 35 -5.85 -14.63 0.16
C ALA A 35 -4.79 -13.61 0.62
N LEU A 36 -4.87 -12.37 0.16
CA LEU A 36 -3.97 -11.29 0.58
C LEU A 36 -4.22 -10.89 2.03
N HIS A 37 -5.48 -10.79 2.46
CA HIS A 37 -5.83 -10.49 3.85
C HIS A 37 -5.28 -11.54 4.82
N ALA A 38 -5.35 -12.81 4.48
CA ALA A 38 -4.83 -13.90 5.30
C ALA A 38 -3.31 -13.84 5.50
N GLN A 39 -2.57 -13.25 4.58
CA GLN A 39 -1.12 -13.10 4.62
C GLN A 39 -0.66 -11.70 5.04
N ALA A 40 -1.59 -10.73 5.12
CA ALA A 40 -1.25 -9.35 5.41
C ALA A 40 -0.64 -9.20 6.80
N ALA A 41 0.53 -8.58 6.87
CA ALA A 41 1.11 -8.15 8.14
C ALA A 41 0.41 -6.90 8.67
N HIS A 42 -0.11 -6.06 7.75
CA HIS A 42 -0.81 -4.83 8.10
C HIS A 42 -1.92 -4.57 7.08
N HIS A 43 -3.17 -4.68 7.54
CA HIS A 43 -4.35 -4.41 6.73
C HIS A 43 -5.30 -3.53 7.55
N ARG A 44 -5.41 -2.27 7.17
CA ARG A 44 -6.19 -1.24 7.89
C ARG A 44 -7.20 -0.58 6.97
N VAL A 45 -8.28 -0.15 7.59
CA VAL A 45 -9.29 0.71 6.96
C VAL A 45 -9.43 2.00 7.74
N VAL A 46 -9.80 3.07 7.03
CA VAL A 46 -10.27 4.32 7.62
C VAL A 46 -11.77 4.40 7.43
N GLU A 47 -12.47 4.56 8.54
CA GLU A 47 -13.92 4.74 8.62
C GLU A 47 -14.25 6.22 8.87
N ASP A 48 -15.21 6.74 8.15
CA ASP A 48 -15.75 8.10 8.32
C ASP A 48 -17.27 8.06 8.16
N GLY A 49 -17.99 8.49 9.21
CA GLY A 49 -19.45 8.44 9.21
C GLY A 49 -20.06 7.04 9.04
N GLY A 50 -19.38 5.99 9.51
CA GLY A 50 -19.83 4.60 9.38
C GLY A 50 -19.51 3.93 8.05
N ALA A 51 -18.86 4.63 7.12
CA ALA A 51 -18.43 4.08 5.84
C ALA A 51 -16.91 3.91 5.78
N VAL A 52 -16.42 2.84 5.17
CA VAL A 52 -15.01 2.65 4.84
C VAL A 52 -14.64 3.56 3.67
N VAL A 53 -13.73 4.49 3.89
CA VAL A 53 -13.35 5.53 2.90
C VAL A 53 -11.91 5.41 2.42
N ALA A 54 -11.10 4.57 3.05
CA ALA A 54 -9.74 4.29 2.63
C ALA A 54 -9.24 2.98 3.22
N PHE A 55 -8.24 2.36 2.59
CA PHE A 55 -7.55 1.20 3.15
C PHE A 55 -6.08 1.15 2.72
N VAL A 56 -5.28 0.41 3.47
CA VAL A 56 -3.92 -0.02 3.13
C VAL A 56 -3.75 -1.49 3.41
N LEU A 57 -3.08 -2.20 2.50
CA LEU A 57 -2.70 -3.59 2.65
C LEU A 57 -1.20 -3.73 2.43
N ALA A 58 -0.51 -4.28 3.41
CA ALA A 58 0.93 -4.50 3.34
C ALA A 58 1.34 -5.91 3.78
N LEU A 59 2.38 -6.42 3.12
CA LEU A 59 2.89 -7.78 3.26
C LEU A 59 4.33 -7.75 3.78
N ARG A 60 4.72 -8.76 4.55
CA ARG A 60 6.12 -8.99 4.89
C ARG A 60 6.83 -9.72 3.74
N GLU A 61 8.16 -9.64 3.76
CA GLU A 61 9.06 -10.29 2.81
C GLU A 61 8.86 -11.80 2.63
N SER A 62 8.28 -12.45 3.63
CA SER A 62 8.02 -13.91 3.63
C SER A 62 6.65 -14.31 3.05
N ALA A 63 5.85 -13.35 2.60
CA ALA A 63 4.53 -13.65 2.02
C ALA A 63 4.66 -14.45 0.71
N ASP A 64 3.73 -15.38 0.52
CA ASP A 64 3.58 -16.07 -0.77
C ASP A 64 2.78 -15.19 -1.73
N TYR A 65 3.51 -14.32 -2.45
CA TYR A 65 2.91 -13.35 -3.34
C TYR A 65 3.62 -13.34 -4.70
N ASP A 66 2.85 -13.48 -5.76
CA ASP A 66 3.33 -13.68 -7.14
C ASP A 66 3.61 -12.36 -7.90
N SER A 67 3.44 -11.19 -7.27
CA SER A 67 3.70 -9.90 -7.88
C SER A 67 5.16 -9.76 -8.32
N PRO A 68 5.43 -9.40 -9.59
CA PRO A 68 6.80 -9.14 -10.05
C PRO A 68 7.49 -8.02 -9.25
N ASN A 69 6.73 -7.00 -8.82
CA ASN A 69 7.26 -5.90 -8.01
C ASN A 69 7.67 -6.39 -6.62
N PHE A 70 6.82 -7.17 -5.95
CA PHE A 70 7.15 -7.78 -4.67
C PHE A 70 8.41 -8.65 -4.77
N ARG A 71 8.49 -9.52 -5.77
CA ARG A 71 9.65 -10.39 -5.99
C ARG A 71 10.94 -9.62 -6.26
N TRP A 72 10.84 -8.44 -6.89
CA TRP A 72 11.99 -7.57 -7.09
C TRP A 72 12.59 -7.11 -5.76
N PHE A 73 11.75 -6.78 -4.77
CA PHE A 73 12.19 -6.41 -3.42
C PHE A 73 12.73 -7.61 -2.63
N VAL A 74 12.07 -8.78 -2.71
CA VAL A 74 12.54 -10.02 -2.05
C VAL A 74 13.96 -10.39 -2.52
N ALA A 75 14.28 -10.18 -3.78
CA ALA A 75 15.61 -10.48 -4.33
C ALA A 75 16.72 -9.52 -3.82
N ARG A 76 16.38 -8.40 -3.17
CA ARG A 76 17.32 -7.32 -2.81
C ARG A 76 17.37 -6.99 -1.33
N TYR A 77 16.29 -7.20 -0.60
CA TYR A 77 16.16 -6.83 0.80
C TYR A 77 15.73 -8.02 1.66
N GLN A 78 16.34 -8.17 2.82
CA GLN A 78 16.06 -9.29 3.73
C GLN A 78 14.83 -9.04 4.61
N ARG A 79 14.57 -7.77 4.99
CA ARG A 79 13.45 -7.38 5.84
C ARG A 79 12.82 -6.11 5.32
N PHE A 80 11.54 -6.17 5.02
CA PHE A 80 10.78 -5.00 4.60
C PHE A 80 9.27 -5.23 4.80
N LEU A 81 8.53 -4.14 4.77
CA LEU A 81 7.08 -4.13 4.68
C LEU A 81 6.70 -3.58 3.31
N TYR A 82 6.08 -4.40 2.48
CA TYR A 82 5.68 -4.03 1.13
C TYR A 82 4.23 -3.58 1.10
N VAL A 83 4.00 -2.35 0.70
CA VAL A 83 2.65 -1.82 0.48
C VAL A 83 2.15 -2.29 -0.88
N ASP A 84 1.28 -3.31 -0.88
CA ASP A 84 0.66 -3.82 -2.11
C ASP A 84 -0.29 -2.78 -2.70
N ARG A 85 -1.10 -2.15 -1.83
CA ARG A 85 -2.00 -1.07 -2.24
C ARG A 85 -2.38 -0.15 -1.09
N ILE A 86 -2.57 1.12 -1.44
CA ILE A 86 -3.24 2.12 -0.62
C ILE A 86 -4.27 2.85 -1.47
N VAL A 87 -5.49 2.89 -1.00
CA VAL A 87 -6.60 3.52 -1.70
C VAL A 87 -7.30 4.50 -0.78
N VAL A 88 -7.61 5.68 -1.31
CA VAL A 88 -8.44 6.69 -0.65
C VAL A 88 -9.55 7.08 -1.61
N SER A 89 -10.79 6.94 -1.17
CA SER A 89 -11.96 7.30 -1.98
C SER A 89 -11.89 8.75 -2.48
N SER A 90 -12.50 9.02 -3.61
CA SER A 90 -12.51 10.36 -4.21
C SER A 90 -13.05 11.43 -3.24
N ILE A 91 -14.07 11.10 -2.46
CA ILE A 91 -14.72 12.00 -1.49
C ILE A 91 -13.90 12.24 -0.22
N ALA A 92 -13.00 11.31 0.17
CA ALA A 92 -12.15 11.43 1.35
C ALA A 92 -10.74 11.96 1.03
N ARG A 93 -10.44 12.20 -0.24
CA ARG A 93 -9.16 12.79 -0.66
C ARG A 93 -8.98 14.19 -0.07
N ARG A 94 -7.72 14.54 0.26
CA ARG A 94 -7.33 15.81 0.90
C ARG A 94 -7.86 16.00 2.34
N ARG A 95 -8.57 15.02 2.90
CA ARG A 95 -9.07 15.04 4.28
C ARG A 95 -8.14 14.29 5.27
N GLY A 96 -6.97 13.87 4.83
CA GLY A 96 -5.95 13.26 5.68
C GLY A 96 -6.01 11.73 5.81
N ALA A 97 -6.97 11.03 5.21
CA ALA A 97 -7.13 9.58 5.35
C ALA A 97 -5.87 8.79 4.96
N GLY A 98 -5.23 9.14 3.84
CA GLY A 98 -3.97 8.50 3.42
C GLY A 98 -2.81 8.78 4.38
N THR A 99 -2.75 9.98 4.94
CA THR A 99 -1.74 10.35 5.96
C THR A 99 -1.95 9.54 7.23
N LEU A 100 -3.21 9.35 7.65
CA LEU A 100 -3.56 8.54 8.81
C LEU A 100 -3.12 7.08 8.62
N LEU A 101 -3.40 6.49 7.45
CA LEU A 101 -2.97 5.13 7.11
C LEU A 101 -1.44 4.97 7.12
N TYR A 102 -0.71 5.94 6.56
CA TYR A 102 0.75 5.83 6.49
C TYR A 102 1.42 6.08 7.83
N ARG A 103 0.91 6.96 8.67
CA ARG A 103 1.42 7.09 10.05
C ARG A 103 1.28 5.78 10.81
N ASP A 104 0.10 5.18 10.81
CA ASP A 104 -0.17 3.88 11.44
C ASP A 104 0.72 2.76 10.85
N LEU A 105 0.97 2.77 9.53
CA LEU A 105 1.85 1.82 8.86
C LEU A 105 3.32 1.97 9.33
N PHE A 106 3.83 3.18 9.43
CA PHE A 106 5.19 3.44 9.91
C PHE A 106 5.35 3.11 11.39
N GLU A 107 4.36 3.41 12.23
CA GLU A 107 4.32 3.01 13.64
C GLU A 107 4.34 1.48 13.78
N PHE A 108 3.54 0.77 12.99
CA PHE A 108 3.55 -0.68 12.95
C PHE A 108 4.92 -1.25 12.52
N ALA A 109 5.53 -0.69 11.47
CA ALA A 109 6.84 -1.11 10.99
C ALA A 109 7.91 -0.95 12.08
N ALA A 110 7.95 0.21 12.75
CA ALA A 110 8.88 0.48 13.85
C ALA A 110 8.68 -0.50 15.02
N ALA A 111 7.42 -0.73 15.43
CA ALA A 111 7.08 -1.67 16.51
C ALA A 111 7.40 -3.13 16.14
N SER A 112 7.43 -3.48 14.86
CA SER A 112 7.74 -4.82 14.35
C SER A 112 9.21 -5.02 13.97
N SER A 113 10.09 -4.07 14.31
CA SER A 113 11.52 -4.08 13.95
C SER A 113 11.75 -4.22 12.44
N VAL A 114 10.94 -3.53 11.63
CA VAL A 114 11.08 -3.44 10.18
C VAL A 114 11.64 -2.07 9.83
N ASP A 115 12.82 -2.06 9.21
CA ASP A 115 13.57 -0.83 8.96
C ASP A 115 13.22 -0.19 7.61
N LEU A 116 12.50 -0.92 6.74
CA LEU A 116 12.26 -0.51 5.37
C LEU A 116 10.80 -0.73 4.99
N ILE A 117 10.15 0.31 4.45
CA ILE A 117 8.85 0.18 3.79
C ILE A 117 9.07 0.36 2.29
N THR A 118 8.48 -0.52 1.49
CA THR A 118 8.62 -0.53 0.03
C THR A 118 7.26 -0.45 -0.65
N CYS A 119 7.23 0.11 -1.84
CA CYS A 119 6.05 0.17 -2.69
C CYS A 119 6.45 0.46 -4.15
N GLU A 120 5.49 0.59 -5.03
CA GLU A 120 5.68 1.14 -6.37
C GLU A 120 4.56 2.10 -6.77
N TYR A 121 4.83 2.90 -7.78
CA TYR A 121 3.82 3.66 -8.51
C TYR A 121 4.13 3.72 -10.01
N ASP A 122 3.08 3.91 -10.82
CA ASP A 122 3.19 3.95 -12.27
C ASP A 122 4.01 5.18 -12.73
N LEU A 123 4.98 4.93 -13.62
CA LEU A 123 5.70 5.95 -14.39
C LEU A 123 5.08 6.16 -15.77
N ASP A 124 4.57 5.07 -16.35
CA ASP A 124 3.89 5.06 -17.63
C ASP A 124 2.69 4.09 -17.56
N PRO A 125 1.45 4.62 -17.61
CA PRO A 125 1.10 6.05 -17.56
C PRO A 125 1.47 6.71 -16.22
N PRO A 126 1.79 8.02 -16.20
CA PRO A 126 2.31 8.68 -15.00
C PRO A 126 1.25 8.82 -13.90
N ASN A 127 1.68 8.59 -12.65
CA ASN A 127 0.84 8.82 -11.46
C ASN A 127 1.47 9.90 -10.54
N PRO A 128 1.36 11.19 -10.90
CA PRO A 128 2.02 12.27 -10.16
C PRO A 128 1.44 12.45 -8.75
N ARG A 129 0.21 12.01 -8.51
CA ARG A 129 -0.41 12.05 -7.18
C ARG A 129 0.29 11.08 -6.24
N SER A 130 0.45 9.84 -6.66
CA SER A 130 1.16 8.81 -5.90
C SER A 130 2.60 9.23 -5.63
N LYS A 131 3.32 9.72 -6.64
CA LYS A 131 4.68 10.23 -6.50
C LYS A 131 4.78 11.30 -5.39
N ARG A 132 3.93 12.34 -5.43
CA ARG A 132 3.94 13.40 -4.41
C ARG A 132 3.56 12.89 -3.02
N PHE A 133 2.61 11.97 -2.95
CA PHE A 133 2.18 11.39 -1.67
C PHE A 133 3.33 10.63 -1.01
N HIS A 134 3.96 9.72 -1.73
CA HIS A 134 5.06 8.89 -1.21
C HIS A 134 6.30 9.74 -0.86
N ALA A 135 6.65 10.74 -1.68
CA ALA A 135 7.78 11.63 -1.40
C ALA A 135 7.66 12.34 -0.04
N ARG A 136 6.43 12.66 0.41
CA ARG A 136 6.18 13.28 1.73
C ARG A 136 6.51 12.36 2.91
N PHE A 137 6.56 11.04 2.69
CA PHE A 137 6.92 10.03 3.68
C PHE A 137 8.35 9.52 3.52
N GLY A 138 9.18 10.24 2.75
CA GLY A 138 10.60 9.91 2.59
C GLY A 138 10.89 8.78 1.61
N PHE A 139 9.91 8.36 0.78
CA PHE A 139 10.16 7.38 -0.25
C PHE A 139 11.04 7.94 -1.36
N THR A 140 12.05 7.16 -1.76
CA THR A 140 12.96 7.44 -2.87
C THR A 140 12.98 6.27 -3.84
N GLU A 141 13.25 6.55 -5.11
CA GLU A 141 13.36 5.52 -6.14
C GLU A 141 14.59 4.66 -5.91
N VAL A 142 14.41 3.35 -5.84
CA VAL A 142 15.48 2.34 -5.71
C VAL A 142 15.62 1.47 -6.95
N GLY A 143 14.70 1.59 -7.90
CA GLY A 143 14.74 0.88 -9.17
C GLY A 143 13.54 1.16 -10.04
N ARG A 144 13.56 0.59 -11.25
CA ARG A 144 12.44 0.64 -12.21
C ARG A 144 12.20 -0.73 -12.80
N GLN A 145 10.96 -1.01 -13.14
CA GLN A 145 10.57 -2.26 -13.78
C GLN A 145 9.49 -2.03 -14.83
N ARG A 146 9.62 -2.69 -15.96
CA ARG A 146 8.57 -2.76 -16.96
C ARG A 146 7.77 -4.05 -16.74
N LEU A 147 6.47 -3.91 -16.56
CA LEU A 147 5.58 -5.05 -16.37
C LEU A 147 5.17 -5.61 -17.71
N THR A 148 5.68 -6.80 -18.05
CA THR A 148 5.31 -7.55 -19.25
C THR A 148 3.81 -7.88 -19.22
N GLY A 149 3.12 -7.65 -20.34
CA GLY A 149 1.67 -7.90 -20.48
C GLY A 149 0.75 -6.77 -20.02
N ARG A 150 1.27 -5.72 -19.35
CA ARG A 150 0.46 -4.56 -18.93
C ARG A 150 0.84 -3.25 -19.60
N GLY A 151 1.94 -3.21 -20.35
CA GLY A 151 2.44 -1.98 -20.96
C GLY A 151 2.82 -0.89 -19.96
N LYS A 152 2.97 -1.25 -18.67
CA LYS A 152 3.27 -0.31 -17.59
C LYS A 152 4.74 -0.33 -17.23
N GLN A 153 5.28 0.84 -16.91
CA GLN A 153 6.56 1.00 -16.24
C GLN A 153 6.32 1.57 -14.85
N VAL A 154 6.94 0.97 -13.84
CA VAL A 154 6.81 1.37 -12.43
C VAL A 154 8.12 1.88 -11.88
N SER A 155 8.02 2.84 -10.96
CA SER A 155 9.11 3.25 -10.08
C SER A 155 8.99 2.46 -8.78
N LEU A 156 10.04 1.72 -8.46
CA LEU A 156 10.14 0.96 -7.21
C LEU A 156 10.72 1.88 -6.15
N GLN A 157 10.04 1.97 -5.01
CA GLN A 157 10.29 2.97 -3.98
C GLN A 157 10.61 2.32 -2.65
N ALA A 158 11.48 2.95 -1.87
CA ALA A 158 11.75 2.55 -0.49
C ALA A 158 11.86 3.77 0.42
N ALA A 159 11.38 3.62 1.66
CA ALA A 159 11.53 4.58 2.74
C ALA A 159 12.09 3.91 3.97
N GLN A 160 13.10 4.53 4.60
CA GLN A 160 13.59 4.10 5.91
C GLN A 160 12.56 4.40 6.99
N VAL A 161 12.38 3.47 7.91
CA VAL A 161 11.54 3.66 9.10
C VAL A 161 12.39 4.38 10.15
N PRO A 162 12.00 5.58 10.60
CA PRO A 162 12.72 6.26 11.68
C PRO A 162 12.70 5.44 12.97
N LEU A 163 13.83 5.40 13.69
CA LEU A 163 13.94 4.72 14.98
C LEU A 163 13.07 5.36 16.09
N HIS A 164 12.55 6.55 15.85
CA HIS A 164 11.61 7.27 16.73
C HIS A 164 10.43 7.75 15.91
N CYS A 165 9.23 7.39 16.35
CA CYS A 165 7.98 7.76 15.69
C CYS A 165 7.86 9.27 15.46
N PHE A 166 7.17 9.60 14.38
CA PHE A 166 6.81 10.99 14.05
C PHE A 166 6.17 11.70 15.24
N PRO A 167 6.54 12.96 15.52
CA PRO A 167 5.93 13.76 16.56
C PRO A 167 4.46 14.03 16.29
#